data_d3340ff96b2f582be2d1ed1787472a8a
#
_entry.id   d3340ff96b2f582be2d1ed1787472a8a
#
_cell.length_a   1.000
_cell.length_b   1.000
_cell.length_c   1.000
_cell.angle_alpha   90.00
_cell.angle_beta   90.00
_cell.angle_gamma   90.00
#
_symmetry.space_group_name_H-M   'P 1'
#
loop_
_entity.id
_entity.type
_entity.pdbx_description
1 polymer ?
#
loop_
_entity_poly.entity_id
_entity_poly.type
_entity_poly.pdbx_seq_one_letter_code
_entity_poly.pdbx_strand_id
1 'polypeptide(L)'
;MTSRRNFLKNAAACAPASVLAQASSSGQGMPPPSYSIADLPQHYDVDRSVINLENAYWGVMPRETAAAYAENIQYVNRLNSVFARNTLADHTMNAQFDDARASIASLLHCDTEEIALTRSGSDGLQSLIVNYNLLKPGDAVIYCDLDYDAMIFAMEYLQERRGAQIVRFTMPEPATTANILAAYEDVLKRTPNAKLLLVTHVSNRTGLVTPVREIVAMARARGVDTIVDAAHGIGCLDVTLPDFGADFVGWSMHKWLAAPLGTGAVYIRKSRIPDIEIAFDNHDVPTDDIRARIPAGTVNFAAFMTIPAAIDFHRKVGPAAKERQLRTLRNRWVDAARSIPGVGITVPDDPARYCAITSFRLRGMHTDAEAERVQHVLLQKHNVHTVARKGVHQGPVIRVTPALFNTLADCDALVRALEAEQNLFA
;
A
#
# COMPACT_ATOMS: atom_id res chain seq x y z
N MET A 1 3.43 0.89 -53.97
CA MET A 1 2.33 0.35 -53.15
C MET A 1 2.85 -0.91 -52.46
N THR A 2 3.46 -0.77 -51.31
CA THR A 2 3.95 -1.90 -50.49
C THR A 2 2.73 -2.50 -49.77
N SER A 3 2.51 -3.76 -50.01
CA SER A 3 1.34 -4.53 -49.60
C SER A 3 1.19 -4.56 -48.05
N ARG A 4 -0.07 -4.41 -47.56
CA ARG A 4 -0.46 -4.59 -46.14
C ARG A 4 0.07 -5.90 -45.52
N ARG A 5 0.33 -6.91 -46.31
CA ARG A 5 0.88 -8.21 -45.88
C ARG A 5 2.31 -8.14 -45.35
N ASN A 6 3.14 -7.18 -45.78
CA ASN A 6 4.53 -7.08 -45.32
C ASN A 6 4.66 -6.34 -44.01
N PHE A 7 3.71 -5.45 -43.66
CA PHE A 7 3.69 -4.77 -42.36
C PHE A 7 3.37 -5.73 -41.22
N LEU A 8 2.43 -6.64 -41.41
CA LEU A 8 2.08 -7.64 -40.39
C LEU A 8 3.15 -8.72 -40.15
N LYS A 9 3.97 -9.03 -41.17
CA LYS A 9 5.08 -10.00 -41.02
C LYS A 9 6.25 -9.46 -40.15
N ASN A 10 6.47 -8.16 -40.15
CA ASN A 10 7.54 -7.56 -39.33
C ASN A 10 7.10 -7.30 -37.86
N ALA A 11 5.79 -7.21 -37.59
CA ALA A 11 5.28 -7.09 -36.23
C ALA A 11 5.35 -8.40 -35.43
N ALA A 12 5.34 -9.53 -36.10
CA ALA A 12 5.40 -10.85 -35.43
C ALA A 12 6.79 -11.28 -34.95
N ALA A 13 7.85 -10.53 -35.31
CA ALA A 13 9.23 -10.92 -35.00
C ALA A 13 9.79 -10.38 -33.68
N CYS A 14 8.99 -9.63 -32.90
CA CYS A 14 9.42 -9.06 -31.61
C CYS A 14 8.37 -9.30 -30.50
N ALA A 15 7.76 -10.48 -30.45
CA ALA A 15 6.99 -10.88 -29.29
C ALA A 15 7.97 -11.42 -28.21
N PRO A 16 7.92 -10.94 -26.96
CA PRO A 16 8.64 -11.60 -25.88
C PRO A 16 8.12 -13.04 -25.76
N ALA A 17 9.02 -13.98 -25.46
CA ALA A 17 8.65 -15.36 -25.21
C ALA A 17 7.75 -15.40 -23.95
N SER A 18 6.43 -15.37 -24.16
CA SER A 18 5.47 -15.59 -23.10
C SER A 18 5.55 -17.06 -22.69
N VAL A 19 6.04 -17.32 -21.50
CA VAL A 19 5.85 -18.61 -20.82
C VAL A 19 4.34 -18.71 -20.53
N LEU A 20 3.60 -19.37 -21.41
CA LEU A 20 2.23 -19.80 -21.16
C LEU A 20 2.25 -20.86 -20.04
N ALA A 21 2.11 -20.41 -18.79
CA ALA A 21 1.71 -21.29 -17.71
C ALA A 21 0.22 -21.60 -17.89
N GLN A 22 -0.10 -22.82 -18.26
CA GLN A 22 -1.47 -23.34 -18.23
C GLN A 22 -1.98 -23.26 -16.78
N ALA A 23 -2.96 -22.41 -16.55
CA ALA A 23 -3.68 -22.36 -15.27
C ALA A 23 -4.56 -23.60 -15.14
N SER A 24 -4.04 -24.65 -14.54
CA SER A 24 -4.84 -25.74 -13.99
C SER A 24 -5.24 -25.35 -12.56
N SER A 25 -6.53 -25.16 -12.33
CA SER A 25 -7.15 -24.93 -11.03
C SER A 25 -7.00 -26.17 -10.14
N SER A 26 -5.96 -26.20 -9.35
CA SER A 26 -5.82 -27.09 -8.17
C SER A 26 -4.99 -26.34 -7.15
N GLY A 27 -5.45 -26.30 -5.89
CA GLY A 27 -4.83 -25.58 -4.78
C GLY A 27 -3.36 -25.98 -4.55
N GLN A 28 -2.48 -25.44 -5.36
CA GLN A 28 -1.04 -25.56 -5.18
C GLN A 28 -0.57 -24.36 -4.37
N GLY A 29 0.02 -24.64 -3.22
CA GLY A 29 0.74 -23.64 -2.43
C GLY A 29 1.75 -22.89 -3.29
N MET A 30 2.06 -21.63 -2.93
CA MET A 30 3.05 -20.82 -3.65
C MET A 30 4.36 -21.61 -3.83
N PRO A 31 5.00 -21.52 -5.01
CA PRO A 31 6.30 -22.13 -5.20
C PRO A 31 7.31 -21.62 -4.14
N PRO A 32 8.27 -22.43 -3.72
CA PRO A 32 9.26 -22.01 -2.74
C PRO A 32 10.03 -20.77 -3.23
N PRO A 33 10.46 -19.88 -2.30
CA PRO A 33 11.28 -18.73 -2.66
C PRO A 33 12.48 -19.14 -3.50
N SER A 34 12.72 -18.43 -4.60
CA SER A 34 13.82 -18.72 -5.52
C SER A 34 14.99 -17.74 -5.38
N TYR A 35 14.81 -16.64 -4.63
CA TYR A 35 15.87 -15.67 -4.36
C TYR A 35 16.46 -15.84 -2.97
N SER A 36 17.80 -15.77 -2.89
CA SER A 36 18.50 -15.68 -1.61
C SER A 36 18.29 -14.29 -0.99
N ILE A 37 17.94 -14.23 0.30
CA ILE A 37 17.83 -12.98 1.03
C ILE A 37 19.13 -12.16 1.00
N ALA A 38 20.28 -12.82 1.03
CA ALA A 38 21.60 -12.17 1.00
C ALA A 38 21.84 -11.42 -0.32
N ASP A 39 21.26 -11.90 -1.41
CA ASP A 39 21.47 -11.35 -2.76
C ASP A 39 20.44 -10.26 -3.11
N LEU A 40 19.38 -10.08 -2.31
CA LEU A 40 18.33 -9.13 -2.62
C LEU A 40 18.82 -7.71 -2.95
N PRO A 41 19.81 -7.12 -2.25
CA PRO A 41 20.30 -5.79 -2.62
C PRO A 41 20.83 -5.67 -4.05
N GLN A 42 21.26 -6.76 -4.68
CA GLN A 42 21.81 -6.78 -6.06
C GLN A 42 20.70 -6.71 -7.13
N HIS A 43 19.44 -7.04 -6.76
CA HIS A 43 18.28 -6.92 -7.65
C HIS A 43 17.81 -5.48 -7.83
N TYR A 44 18.41 -4.50 -7.15
CA TYR A 44 18.01 -3.11 -7.21
C TYR A 44 19.09 -2.21 -7.79
N ASP A 45 18.67 -1.23 -8.57
CA ASP A 45 19.49 -0.14 -9.06
C ASP A 45 19.17 1.11 -8.27
N VAL A 46 19.99 1.41 -7.26
CA VAL A 46 19.78 2.52 -6.35
C VAL A 46 21.03 3.36 -6.22
N ASP A 47 20.85 4.67 -6.13
CA ASP A 47 21.93 5.57 -5.76
C ASP A 47 22.35 5.31 -4.30
N ARG A 48 23.62 4.99 -4.10
CA ARG A 48 24.22 4.72 -2.80
C ARG A 48 24.95 5.94 -2.20
N SER A 49 24.87 7.09 -2.85
CA SER A 49 25.46 8.33 -2.33
C SER A 49 24.75 8.80 -1.05
N VAL A 50 23.52 8.38 -0.82
CA VAL A 50 22.72 8.60 0.39
C VAL A 50 22.21 7.28 0.94
N ILE A 51 22.26 7.10 2.26
CA ILE A 51 21.60 5.99 2.94
C ILE A 51 20.11 6.29 3.01
N ASN A 52 19.35 5.76 2.04
CA ASN A 52 17.90 6.00 1.96
C ASN A 52 17.14 5.05 2.87
N LEU A 53 16.59 5.57 3.95
CA LEU A 53 15.67 4.91 4.88
C LEU A 53 14.26 5.53 4.83
N GLU A 54 13.88 6.12 3.70
CA GLU A 54 12.53 6.63 3.40
C GLU A 54 11.95 5.93 2.17
N ASN A 55 11.49 4.69 2.33
CA ASN A 55 10.96 3.86 1.25
C ASN A 55 9.45 3.63 1.35
N ALA A 56 8.74 4.37 2.21
CA ALA A 56 7.30 4.21 2.40
C ALA A 56 6.45 5.02 1.40
N TYR A 57 7.02 6.04 0.74
CA TYR A 57 6.26 6.81 -0.25
C TYR A 57 6.00 5.98 -1.50
N TRP A 58 7.05 5.42 -2.10
CA TRP A 58 6.96 4.37 -3.13
C TRP A 58 8.15 3.42 -3.01
N GLY A 59 8.00 2.18 -3.52
CA GLY A 59 9.09 1.20 -3.58
C GLY A 59 9.97 1.38 -4.81
N VAL A 60 11.27 1.22 -4.64
CA VAL A 60 12.19 1.10 -5.79
C VAL A 60 11.86 -0.20 -6.51
N MET A 61 11.64 -0.14 -7.82
CA MET A 61 11.41 -1.33 -8.64
C MET A 61 12.66 -2.20 -8.68
N PRO A 62 12.54 -3.53 -8.50
CA PRO A 62 13.60 -4.45 -8.85
C PRO A 62 13.98 -4.33 -10.33
N ARG A 63 15.21 -4.66 -10.69
CA ARG A 63 15.72 -4.57 -12.08
C ARG A 63 14.82 -5.29 -13.08
N GLU A 64 14.29 -6.46 -12.72
CA GLU A 64 13.39 -7.25 -13.55
C GLU A 64 12.05 -6.52 -13.79
N THR A 65 11.49 -5.93 -12.75
CA THR A 65 10.25 -5.13 -12.85
C THR A 65 10.49 -3.87 -13.67
N ALA A 66 11.62 -3.19 -13.46
CA ALA A 66 11.98 -1.99 -14.21
C ALA A 66 12.20 -2.28 -15.70
N ALA A 67 12.84 -3.42 -16.03
CA ALA A 67 13.02 -3.87 -17.40
C ALA A 67 11.68 -4.17 -18.08
N ALA A 68 10.78 -4.92 -17.42
CA ALA A 68 9.45 -5.19 -17.94
C ALA A 68 8.65 -3.90 -18.17
N TYR A 69 8.79 -2.91 -17.28
CA TYR A 69 8.13 -1.61 -17.46
C TYR A 69 8.66 -0.86 -18.68
N ALA A 70 9.98 -0.85 -18.88
CA ALA A 70 10.60 -0.22 -20.06
C ALA A 70 10.13 -0.88 -21.38
N GLU A 71 10.03 -2.21 -21.41
CA GLU A 71 9.51 -2.97 -22.54
C GLU A 71 8.04 -2.65 -22.81
N ASN A 72 7.21 -2.59 -21.77
CA ASN A 72 5.79 -2.24 -21.87
C ASN A 72 5.57 -0.82 -22.36
N ILE A 73 6.41 0.15 -21.96
CA ILE A 73 6.36 1.53 -22.49
C ILE A 73 6.59 1.51 -24.01
N GLN A 74 7.62 0.80 -24.48
CA GLN A 74 7.92 0.70 -25.90
C GLN A 74 6.81 -0.04 -26.67
N TYR A 75 6.24 -1.09 -26.09
CA TYR A 75 5.15 -1.86 -26.66
C TYR A 75 3.90 -0.98 -26.88
N VAL A 76 3.44 -0.31 -25.83
CA VAL A 76 2.26 0.57 -25.89
C VAL A 76 2.48 1.73 -26.86
N ASN A 77 3.66 2.38 -26.82
CA ASN A 77 3.98 3.48 -27.73
C ASN A 77 4.01 3.04 -29.20
N ARG A 78 4.53 1.85 -29.48
CA ARG A 78 4.61 1.30 -30.85
C ARG A 78 3.24 0.96 -31.43
N LEU A 79 2.35 0.40 -30.61
CA LEU A 79 1.02 0.00 -31.04
C LEU A 79 -0.02 1.13 -30.98
N ASN A 80 0.17 2.10 -30.07
CA ASN A 80 -0.70 3.27 -29.93
C ASN A 80 -2.20 2.86 -29.85
N SER A 81 -3.06 3.49 -30.64
CA SER A 81 -4.51 3.25 -30.64
C SER A 81 -4.92 1.81 -31.02
N VAL A 82 -4.07 1.08 -31.74
CA VAL A 82 -4.34 -0.34 -32.08
C VAL A 82 -4.44 -1.18 -30.80
N PHE A 83 -3.56 -0.93 -29.82
CA PHE A 83 -3.60 -1.56 -28.51
C PHE A 83 -4.83 -1.11 -27.71
N ALA A 84 -5.01 0.21 -27.57
CA ALA A 84 -6.09 0.78 -26.72
C ALA A 84 -7.50 0.49 -27.27
N ARG A 85 -7.66 0.27 -28.59
CA ARG A 85 -8.94 -0.09 -29.22
C ARG A 85 -9.23 -1.57 -29.25
N ASN A 86 -8.41 -2.41 -28.59
CA ASN A 86 -8.58 -3.86 -28.55
C ASN A 86 -8.72 -4.50 -29.94
N THR A 87 -7.99 -3.99 -30.95
CA THR A 87 -8.08 -4.46 -32.32
C THR A 87 -7.21 -5.68 -32.65
N LEU A 88 -6.32 -6.06 -31.72
CA LEU A 88 -5.46 -7.25 -31.82
C LEU A 88 -6.10 -8.41 -31.06
N ALA A 89 -6.25 -9.57 -31.68
CA ALA A 89 -6.98 -10.71 -31.13
C ALA A 89 -6.38 -11.23 -29.80
N ASP A 90 -5.04 -11.24 -29.70
CA ASP A 90 -4.35 -11.98 -28.63
C ASP A 90 -3.64 -11.08 -27.60
N HIS A 91 -3.57 -9.77 -27.83
CA HIS A 91 -2.84 -8.83 -26.96
C HIS A 91 -3.59 -7.49 -26.83
N THR A 92 -4.84 -7.58 -26.42
CA THR A 92 -5.68 -6.40 -26.21
C THR A 92 -5.38 -5.72 -24.89
N MET A 93 -5.66 -4.43 -24.77
CA MET A 93 -5.57 -3.69 -23.51
C MET A 93 -6.40 -4.39 -22.40
N ASN A 94 -7.61 -4.82 -22.75
CA ASN A 94 -8.50 -5.48 -21.79
C ASN A 94 -7.90 -6.79 -21.28
N ALA A 95 -7.36 -7.64 -22.18
CA ALA A 95 -6.71 -8.89 -21.77
C ALA A 95 -5.51 -8.64 -20.82
N GLN A 96 -4.66 -7.67 -21.14
CA GLN A 96 -3.52 -7.31 -20.30
C GLN A 96 -3.94 -6.77 -18.90
N PHE A 97 -5.04 -6.03 -18.85
CA PHE A 97 -5.57 -5.55 -17.57
C PHE A 97 -6.26 -6.67 -16.76
N ASP A 98 -6.92 -7.60 -17.44
CA ASP A 98 -7.49 -8.78 -16.79
C ASP A 98 -6.39 -9.72 -16.28
N ASP A 99 -5.26 -9.87 -16.98
CA ASP A 99 -4.08 -10.59 -16.50
C ASP A 99 -3.49 -9.93 -15.21
N ALA A 100 -3.44 -8.60 -15.17
CA ALA A 100 -3.01 -7.88 -13.98
C ALA A 100 -3.97 -8.12 -12.79
N ARG A 101 -5.30 -8.06 -13.03
CA ARG A 101 -6.33 -8.35 -12.01
C ARG A 101 -6.24 -9.80 -11.52
N ALA A 102 -6.10 -10.75 -12.43
CA ALA A 102 -5.96 -12.18 -12.11
C ALA A 102 -4.69 -12.45 -11.28
N SER A 103 -3.57 -11.77 -11.61
CA SER A 103 -2.32 -11.88 -10.84
C SER A 103 -2.49 -11.37 -9.40
N ILE A 104 -3.19 -10.24 -9.21
CA ILE A 104 -3.53 -9.69 -7.90
C ILE A 104 -4.45 -10.65 -7.14
N ALA A 105 -5.53 -11.11 -7.76
CA ALA A 105 -6.51 -12.01 -7.15
C ALA A 105 -5.85 -13.30 -6.67
N SER A 106 -5.00 -13.90 -7.51
CA SER A 106 -4.20 -15.07 -7.15
C SER A 106 -3.22 -14.84 -6.01
N LEU A 107 -2.58 -13.64 -5.92
CA LEU A 107 -1.69 -13.30 -4.81
C LEU A 107 -2.46 -13.14 -3.50
N LEU A 108 -3.64 -12.53 -3.56
CA LEU A 108 -4.39 -12.09 -2.38
C LEU A 108 -5.56 -13.00 -2.01
N HIS A 109 -5.72 -14.14 -2.69
CA HIS A 109 -6.71 -15.19 -2.42
C HIS A 109 -8.16 -14.69 -2.50
N CYS A 110 -8.52 -14.08 -3.63
CA CYS A 110 -9.89 -13.64 -3.94
C CYS A 110 -10.23 -13.93 -5.41
N ASP A 111 -11.46 -13.64 -5.82
CA ASP A 111 -11.89 -13.76 -7.22
C ASP A 111 -11.47 -12.51 -8.03
N THR A 112 -11.15 -12.71 -9.31
CA THR A 112 -10.75 -11.62 -10.22
C THR A 112 -11.86 -10.56 -10.37
N GLU A 113 -13.11 -10.97 -10.29
CA GLU A 113 -14.29 -10.10 -10.35
C GLU A 113 -14.42 -9.17 -9.12
N GLU A 114 -13.68 -9.43 -8.06
CA GLU A 114 -13.64 -8.61 -6.83
C GLU A 114 -12.51 -7.58 -6.84
N ILE A 115 -11.70 -7.53 -7.92
CA ILE A 115 -10.54 -6.62 -8.05
C ILE A 115 -10.78 -5.59 -9.16
N ALA A 116 -10.55 -4.32 -8.85
CA ALA A 116 -10.40 -3.27 -9.86
C ALA A 116 -9.06 -2.56 -9.71
N LEU A 117 -8.42 -2.26 -10.86
CA LEU A 117 -7.18 -1.49 -10.91
C LEU A 117 -7.48 -0.01 -10.74
N THR A 118 -6.61 0.70 -10.02
CA THR A 118 -6.70 2.14 -9.75
C THR A 118 -5.36 2.81 -10.00
N ARG A 119 -5.35 4.14 -10.15
CA ARG A 119 -4.12 4.91 -10.36
C ARG A 119 -3.25 5.02 -9.11
N SER A 120 -3.82 4.74 -7.95
CA SER A 120 -3.12 4.63 -6.66
C SER A 120 -4.06 4.05 -5.60
N GLY A 121 -3.53 3.66 -4.43
CA GLY A 121 -4.37 3.31 -3.29
C GLY A 121 -5.26 4.48 -2.85
N SER A 122 -4.78 5.73 -2.96
CA SER A 122 -5.59 6.92 -2.64
C SER A 122 -6.77 7.08 -3.58
N ASP A 123 -6.58 6.93 -4.89
CA ASP A 123 -7.64 6.97 -5.91
C ASP A 123 -8.72 5.90 -5.62
N GLY A 124 -8.28 4.67 -5.34
CA GLY A 124 -9.18 3.57 -5.02
C GLY A 124 -9.94 3.76 -3.71
N LEU A 125 -9.25 4.10 -2.64
CA LEU A 125 -9.87 4.30 -1.33
C LEU A 125 -10.83 5.50 -1.32
N GLN A 126 -10.49 6.60 -2.00
CA GLN A 126 -11.40 7.73 -2.17
C GLN A 126 -12.65 7.32 -2.94
N SER A 127 -12.50 6.49 -4.00
CA SER A 127 -13.65 5.95 -4.74
C SER A 127 -14.55 5.11 -3.83
N LEU A 128 -13.99 4.25 -2.98
CA LEU A 128 -14.77 3.47 -2.02
C LEU A 128 -15.49 4.36 -1.00
N ILE A 129 -14.78 5.32 -0.39
CA ILE A 129 -15.32 6.19 0.66
C ILE A 129 -16.42 7.12 0.12
N VAL A 130 -16.09 7.88 -0.94
CA VAL A 130 -16.98 8.93 -1.46
C VAL A 130 -18.23 8.34 -2.12
N ASN A 131 -18.11 7.16 -2.73
CA ASN A 131 -19.20 6.48 -3.42
C ASN A 131 -19.91 5.43 -2.56
N TYR A 132 -19.56 5.28 -1.27
CA TYR A 132 -20.32 4.43 -0.36
C TYR A 132 -21.75 4.96 -0.22
N ASN A 133 -22.74 4.15 -0.62
CA ASN A 133 -24.12 4.64 -0.84
C ASN A 133 -25.13 4.26 0.25
N LEU A 134 -24.69 3.54 1.27
CA LEU A 134 -25.59 3.12 2.36
C LEU A 134 -25.75 4.15 3.48
N LEU A 135 -25.03 5.28 3.41
CA LEU A 135 -25.15 6.38 4.36
C LEU A 135 -26.44 7.16 4.15
N LYS A 136 -27.12 7.47 5.24
CA LYS A 136 -28.26 8.38 5.30
C LYS A 136 -27.88 9.64 6.09
N PRO A 137 -28.55 10.78 5.85
CA PRO A 137 -28.34 11.98 6.67
C PRO A 137 -28.53 11.66 8.15
N GLY A 138 -27.54 12.04 8.97
CA GLY A 138 -27.51 11.77 10.41
C GLY A 138 -26.80 10.48 10.81
N ASP A 139 -26.47 9.57 9.88
CA ASP A 139 -25.57 8.45 10.16
C ASP A 139 -24.16 8.97 10.47
N ALA A 140 -23.40 8.26 11.30
CA ALA A 140 -22.04 8.64 11.64
C ALA A 140 -21.00 7.83 10.89
N VAL A 141 -19.89 8.49 10.56
CA VAL A 141 -18.67 7.88 10.02
C VAL A 141 -17.52 8.10 10.98
N ILE A 142 -16.71 7.07 11.20
CA ILE A 142 -15.66 7.05 12.22
C ILE A 142 -14.30 6.89 11.56
N TYR A 143 -13.29 7.66 12.02
CA TYR A 143 -11.89 7.50 11.66
C TYR A 143 -10.96 7.89 12.82
N CYS A 144 -9.69 7.50 12.72
CA CYS A 144 -8.67 7.73 13.73
C CYS A 144 -7.64 8.77 13.26
N ASP A 145 -6.96 9.42 14.19
CA ASP A 145 -5.90 10.41 13.91
C ASP A 145 -4.67 9.82 13.19
N LEU A 146 -4.48 8.50 13.24
CA LEU A 146 -3.40 7.81 12.51
C LEU A 146 -3.78 7.35 11.10
N ASP A 147 -5.02 7.57 10.66
CA ASP A 147 -5.41 7.33 9.28
C ASP A 147 -4.70 8.31 8.33
N TYR A 148 -4.60 7.94 7.06
CA TYR A 148 -3.92 8.76 6.07
C TYR A 148 -4.71 10.03 5.74
N ASP A 149 -4.04 11.19 5.65
CA ASP A 149 -4.69 12.50 5.50
C ASP A 149 -5.70 12.54 4.35
N ALA A 150 -5.36 11.98 3.19
CA ALA A 150 -6.27 11.96 2.03
C ALA A 150 -7.54 11.13 2.30
N MET A 151 -7.45 10.11 3.15
CA MET A 151 -8.62 9.30 3.55
C MET A 151 -9.42 10.01 4.63
N ILE A 152 -8.76 10.71 5.56
CA ILE A 152 -9.43 11.59 6.54
C ILE A 152 -10.28 12.63 5.79
N PHE A 153 -9.70 13.33 4.81
CA PHE A 153 -10.44 14.32 4.01
C PHE A 153 -11.61 13.70 3.23
N ALA A 154 -11.46 12.49 2.72
CA ALA A 154 -12.56 11.78 2.06
C ALA A 154 -13.69 11.41 3.04
N MET A 155 -13.36 10.99 4.27
CA MET A 155 -14.34 10.74 5.33
C MET A 155 -15.05 12.03 5.76
N GLU A 156 -14.32 13.13 5.94
CA GLU A 156 -14.87 14.43 6.28
C GLU A 156 -15.78 14.98 5.17
N TYR A 157 -15.44 14.75 3.89
CA TYR A 157 -16.27 15.12 2.74
C TYR A 157 -17.66 14.46 2.76
N LEU A 158 -17.82 13.31 3.42
CA LEU A 158 -19.11 12.66 3.57
C LEU A 158 -20.13 13.49 4.38
N GLN A 159 -19.68 14.45 5.19
CA GLN A 159 -20.56 15.41 5.85
C GLN A 159 -21.32 16.25 4.82
N GLU A 160 -20.61 16.81 3.86
CA GLU A 160 -21.22 17.63 2.80
C GLU A 160 -21.99 16.75 1.80
N ARG A 161 -21.40 15.64 1.37
CA ARG A 161 -21.97 14.80 0.31
C ARG A 161 -23.17 13.98 0.76
N ARG A 162 -23.20 13.51 2.01
CA ARG A 162 -24.21 12.54 2.53
C ARG A 162 -24.96 13.03 3.77
N GLY A 163 -24.58 14.16 4.34
CA GLY A 163 -25.13 14.62 5.64
C GLY A 163 -24.65 13.76 6.81
N ALA A 164 -23.50 13.11 6.69
CA ALA A 164 -22.95 12.26 7.73
C ALA A 164 -22.39 13.06 8.90
N GLN A 165 -22.48 12.51 10.11
CA GLN A 165 -21.80 13.03 11.29
C GLN A 165 -20.37 12.50 11.33
N ILE A 166 -19.40 13.38 11.57
CA ILE A 166 -17.99 13.02 11.62
C ILE A 166 -17.60 12.71 13.07
N VAL A 167 -17.08 11.52 13.30
CA VAL A 167 -16.56 11.09 14.61
C VAL A 167 -15.09 10.72 14.48
N ARG A 168 -14.23 11.55 15.07
CA ARG A 168 -12.80 11.31 15.16
C ARG A 168 -12.44 10.77 16.54
N PHE A 169 -11.51 9.82 16.61
CA PHE A 169 -10.88 9.40 17.85
C PHE A 169 -9.35 9.37 17.71
N THR A 170 -8.69 9.30 18.86
CA THR A 170 -7.22 9.30 18.93
C THR A 170 -6.73 7.90 19.26
N MET A 171 -5.72 7.44 18.53
CA MET A 171 -5.05 6.18 18.83
C MET A 171 -4.29 6.31 20.16
N PRO A 172 -4.50 5.37 21.10
CA PRO A 172 -3.78 5.41 22.36
C PRO A 172 -2.27 5.21 22.18
N GLU A 173 -1.49 5.85 23.01
CA GLU A 173 -0.04 5.63 23.11
C GLU A 173 0.29 5.32 24.59
N PRO A 174 0.76 4.12 24.95
CA PRO A 174 1.21 3.05 24.07
C PRO A 174 0.05 2.32 23.36
N ALA A 175 0.22 2.06 22.05
CA ALA A 175 -0.76 1.37 21.20
C ALA A 175 -0.61 -0.16 21.32
N THR A 176 -0.80 -0.71 22.52
CA THR A 176 -0.86 -2.16 22.72
C THR A 176 -2.14 -2.72 22.07
N THR A 177 -2.17 -4.02 21.75
CA THR A 177 -3.35 -4.67 21.20
C THR A 177 -4.60 -4.40 22.04
N ALA A 178 -4.49 -4.52 23.36
CA ALA A 178 -5.60 -4.27 24.28
C ALA A 178 -6.09 -2.81 24.22
N ASN A 179 -5.16 -1.85 24.23
CA ASN A 179 -5.51 -0.42 24.19
C ASN A 179 -6.13 -0.03 22.85
N ILE A 180 -5.63 -0.57 21.73
CA ILE A 180 -6.21 -0.35 20.39
C ILE A 180 -7.65 -0.85 20.36
N LEU A 181 -7.87 -2.12 20.74
CA LEU A 181 -9.20 -2.72 20.70
C LEU A 181 -10.17 -1.99 21.64
N ALA A 182 -9.72 -1.59 22.83
CA ALA A 182 -10.52 -0.81 23.76
C ALA A 182 -10.93 0.56 23.18
N ALA A 183 -10.02 1.25 22.46
CA ALA A 183 -10.33 2.53 21.84
C ALA A 183 -11.37 2.40 20.70
N TYR A 184 -11.25 1.38 19.85
CA TYR A 184 -12.25 1.09 18.82
C TYR A 184 -13.60 0.66 19.44
N GLU A 185 -13.57 -0.16 20.47
CA GLU A 185 -14.79 -0.56 21.18
C GLU A 185 -15.51 0.63 21.81
N ASP A 186 -14.78 1.53 22.47
CA ASP A 186 -15.32 2.74 23.09
C ASP A 186 -15.97 3.65 22.06
N VAL A 187 -15.25 3.99 20.96
CA VAL A 187 -15.81 4.86 19.93
C VAL A 187 -17.06 4.25 19.27
N LEU A 188 -17.08 2.95 19.02
CA LEU A 188 -18.26 2.26 18.48
C LEU A 188 -19.43 2.24 19.46
N LYS A 189 -19.18 2.06 20.76
CA LYS A 189 -20.22 2.10 21.82
C LYS A 189 -20.88 3.48 21.95
N ARG A 190 -20.06 4.54 21.93
CA ARG A 190 -20.56 5.92 22.08
C ARG A 190 -21.13 6.52 20.79
N THR A 191 -21.07 5.79 19.67
CA THR A 191 -21.59 6.21 18.36
C THR A 191 -22.61 5.19 17.84
N PRO A 192 -23.81 5.09 18.44
CA PRO A 192 -24.78 4.05 18.09
C PRO A 192 -25.37 4.19 16.67
N ASN A 193 -25.25 5.37 16.06
CA ASN A 193 -25.64 5.67 14.68
C ASN A 193 -24.48 5.52 13.68
N ALA A 194 -23.35 4.91 14.07
CA ALA A 194 -22.24 4.63 13.16
C ALA A 194 -22.68 3.68 12.04
N LYS A 195 -22.23 3.95 10.81
CA LYS A 195 -22.47 3.13 9.62
C LYS A 195 -21.19 2.77 8.86
N LEU A 196 -20.18 3.62 8.95
CA LEU A 196 -18.93 3.42 8.24
C LEU A 196 -17.75 3.71 9.18
N LEU A 197 -16.76 2.82 9.17
CA LEU A 197 -15.49 2.95 9.89
C LEU A 197 -14.34 2.83 8.91
N LEU A 198 -13.42 3.79 8.90
CA LEU A 198 -12.14 3.68 8.24
C LEU A 198 -11.15 2.99 9.18
N VAL A 199 -10.39 2.03 8.66
CA VAL A 199 -9.36 1.29 9.41
C VAL A 199 -8.08 1.22 8.61
N THR A 200 -7.03 1.91 9.02
CA THR A 200 -5.70 1.77 8.42
C THR A 200 -4.97 0.56 9.01
N HIS A 201 -4.56 -0.39 8.15
CA HIS A 201 -3.85 -1.60 8.58
C HIS A 201 -2.47 -1.27 9.14
N VAL A 202 -1.68 -0.46 8.42
CA VAL A 202 -0.35 -0.03 8.86
C VAL A 202 -0.27 1.48 8.75
N SER A 203 -0.12 2.17 9.88
CA SER A 203 -0.02 3.63 9.90
C SER A 203 1.20 4.12 9.11
N ASN A 204 0.96 5.03 8.18
CA ASN A 204 2.01 5.71 7.43
C ASN A 204 2.84 6.67 8.28
N ARG A 205 2.41 7.00 9.49
CA ARG A 205 3.09 7.92 10.42
C ARG A 205 4.02 7.19 11.36
N THR A 206 3.52 6.14 12.02
CA THR A 206 4.25 5.46 13.10
C THR A 206 4.74 4.05 12.73
N GLY A 207 4.14 3.43 11.70
CA GLY A 207 4.33 2.02 11.38
C GLY A 207 3.55 1.06 12.28
N LEU A 208 2.62 1.59 13.10
CA LEU A 208 1.74 0.77 13.92
C LEU A 208 0.92 -0.16 13.04
N VAL A 209 0.98 -1.45 13.32
CA VAL A 209 0.13 -2.48 12.70
C VAL A 209 -1.15 -2.64 13.54
N THR A 210 -2.29 -2.34 12.95
CA THR A 210 -3.60 -2.39 13.60
C THR A 210 -4.18 -3.81 13.53
N PRO A 211 -4.84 -4.33 14.58
CA PRO A 211 -5.52 -5.63 14.58
C PRO A 211 -6.82 -5.57 13.78
N VAL A 212 -6.70 -5.50 12.44
CA VAL A 212 -7.83 -5.19 11.53
C VAL A 212 -8.93 -6.23 11.62
N ARG A 213 -8.61 -7.53 11.66
CA ARG A 213 -9.61 -8.60 11.71
C ARG A 213 -10.54 -8.45 12.91
N GLU A 214 -9.98 -8.19 14.08
CA GLU A 214 -10.73 -8.03 15.33
C GLU A 214 -11.59 -6.77 15.29
N ILE A 215 -11.07 -5.68 14.75
CA ILE A 215 -11.81 -4.41 14.61
C ILE A 215 -12.95 -4.56 13.61
N VAL A 216 -12.71 -5.20 12.46
CA VAL A 216 -13.75 -5.48 11.45
C VAL A 216 -14.86 -6.34 12.04
N ALA A 217 -14.51 -7.39 12.79
CA ALA A 217 -15.49 -8.24 13.47
C ALA A 217 -16.31 -7.45 14.51
N MET A 218 -15.66 -6.58 15.27
CA MET A 218 -16.31 -5.71 16.28
C MET A 218 -17.27 -4.70 15.64
N ALA A 219 -16.88 -4.08 14.55
CA ALA A 219 -17.72 -3.14 13.78
C ALA A 219 -18.93 -3.86 13.16
N ARG A 220 -18.67 -5.00 12.49
CA ARG A 220 -19.72 -5.82 11.85
C ARG A 220 -20.77 -6.29 12.87
N ALA A 221 -20.37 -6.68 14.08
CA ALA A 221 -21.31 -7.08 15.15
C ALA A 221 -22.27 -5.94 15.57
N ARG A 222 -21.95 -4.70 15.18
CA ARG A 222 -22.78 -3.50 15.43
C ARG A 222 -23.46 -2.96 14.18
N GLY A 223 -23.36 -3.67 13.05
CA GLY A 223 -23.93 -3.23 11.77
C GLY A 223 -23.18 -2.03 11.16
N VAL A 224 -21.89 -1.89 11.47
CA VAL A 224 -21.00 -0.87 10.94
C VAL A 224 -20.09 -1.52 9.88
N ASP A 225 -20.10 -0.98 8.67
CA ASP A 225 -19.20 -1.40 7.60
C ASP A 225 -17.81 -0.81 7.79
N THR A 226 -16.81 -1.51 7.24
CA THR A 226 -15.41 -1.07 7.31
C THR A 226 -14.81 -0.93 5.93
N ILE A 227 -14.11 0.17 5.70
CA ILE A 227 -13.18 0.33 4.57
C ILE A 227 -11.76 0.22 5.14
N VAL A 228 -10.97 -0.71 4.62
CA VAL A 228 -9.61 -0.96 5.08
C VAL A 228 -8.60 -0.31 4.14
N ASP A 229 -7.78 0.60 4.68
CA ASP A 229 -6.58 1.09 4.02
C ASP A 229 -5.42 0.12 4.27
N ALA A 230 -5.12 -0.71 3.28
CA ALA A 230 -4.03 -1.68 3.30
C ALA A 230 -2.78 -1.21 2.53
N ALA A 231 -2.66 0.10 2.25
CA ALA A 231 -1.61 0.66 1.40
C ALA A 231 -0.18 0.32 1.86
N HIS A 232 0.03 0.11 3.15
CA HIS A 232 1.32 -0.30 3.72
C HIS A 232 1.34 -1.74 4.24
N GLY A 233 0.20 -2.42 4.30
CA GLY A 233 0.13 -3.82 4.74
C GLY A 233 0.47 -4.80 3.64
N ILE A 234 -0.25 -4.70 2.50
CA ILE A 234 -0.06 -5.61 1.37
C ILE A 234 1.34 -5.44 0.77
N GLY A 235 2.05 -6.55 0.67
CA GLY A 235 3.41 -6.63 0.17
C GLY A 235 4.52 -6.27 1.18
N CYS A 236 4.18 -5.67 2.34
CA CYS A 236 5.09 -5.49 3.48
C CYS A 236 5.00 -6.65 4.46
N LEU A 237 3.78 -7.07 4.74
CA LEU A 237 3.42 -8.18 5.61
C LEU A 237 2.93 -9.36 4.76
N ASP A 238 3.06 -10.56 5.28
CA ASP A 238 2.53 -11.79 4.68
C ASP A 238 1.03 -11.91 5.01
N VAL A 239 0.23 -11.13 4.30
CA VAL A 239 -1.22 -11.05 4.51
C VAL A 239 -1.97 -11.12 3.18
N THR A 240 -3.17 -11.69 3.25
CA THR A 240 -4.12 -11.82 2.15
C THR A 240 -5.44 -11.13 2.49
N LEU A 241 -6.36 -10.95 1.52
CA LEU A 241 -7.65 -10.31 1.77
C LEU A 241 -8.52 -11.04 2.81
N PRO A 242 -8.57 -12.39 2.84
CA PRO A 242 -9.25 -13.12 3.91
C PRO A 242 -8.77 -12.78 5.33
N ASP A 243 -7.51 -12.36 5.51
CA ASP A 243 -6.97 -12.03 6.83
C ASP A 243 -7.58 -10.76 7.41
N PHE A 244 -8.04 -9.84 6.59
CA PHE A 244 -8.75 -8.64 7.05
C PHE A 244 -10.19 -8.92 7.46
N GLY A 245 -10.85 -9.89 6.81
CA GLY A 245 -12.26 -10.16 7.02
C GLY A 245 -13.19 -9.02 6.55
N ALA A 246 -12.66 -8.01 5.86
CA ALA A 246 -13.38 -6.83 5.37
C ALA A 246 -14.02 -7.07 4.01
N ASP A 247 -15.02 -6.26 3.68
CA ASP A 247 -15.71 -6.29 2.40
C ASP A 247 -15.18 -5.25 1.41
N PHE A 248 -14.46 -4.24 1.91
CA PHE A 248 -13.89 -3.14 1.13
C PHE A 248 -12.44 -2.91 1.55
N VAL A 249 -11.49 -3.04 0.64
CA VAL A 249 -10.06 -2.86 0.89
C VAL A 249 -9.43 -2.10 -0.27
N GLY A 250 -8.54 -1.14 0.01
CA GLY A 250 -7.78 -0.44 -1.02
C GLY A 250 -6.29 -0.39 -0.69
N TRP A 251 -5.43 -0.46 -1.71
CA TRP A 251 -3.98 -0.39 -1.52
C TRP A 251 -3.22 0.14 -2.73
N SER A 252 -1.96 0.52 -2.50
CA SER A 252 -1.03 0.97 -3.54
C SER A 252 -0.13 -0.18 -3.99
N MET A 253 -0.09 -0.48 -5.29
CA MET A 253 0.81 -1.47 -5.86
C MET A 253 2.26 -0.95 -5.95
N HIS A 254 2.43 0.36 -6.11
CA HIS A 254 3.72 1.03 -6.27
C HIS A 254 4.51 1.20 -4.96
N LYS A 255 4.00 0.72 -3.81
CA LYS A 255 4.72 0.75 -2.53
C LYS A 255 5.49 -0.54 -2.31
N TRP A 256 4.97 -1.45 -1.52
CA TRP A 256 5.68 -2.66 -1.11
C TRP A 256 5.75 -3.76 -2.17
N LEU A 257 4.83 -3.79 -3.13
CA LEU A 257 4.95 -4.66 -4.30
C LEU A 257 5.90 -4.08 -5.36
N ALA A 258 6.25 -2.81 -5.24
CA ALA A 258 7.20 -2.10 -6.10
C ALA A 258 6.83 -2.17 -7.60
N ALA A 259 5.54 -2.16 -7.92
CA ALA A 259 5.04 -1.90 -9.26
C ALA A 259 5.30 -0.42 -9.65
N PRO A 260 5.20 -0.04 -10.92
CA PRO A 260 5.40 1.34 -11.34
C PRO A 260 4.47 2.33 -10.62
N LEU A 261 4.92 3.57 -10.44
CA LEU A 261 4.09 4.67 -9.95
C LEU A 261 2.82 4.81 -10.79
N GLY A 262 1.71 5.18 -10.13
CA GLY A 262 0.42 5.27 -10.79
C GLY A 262 -0.32 3.92 -10.84
N THR A 263 -0.01 2.99 -9.92
CA THR A 263 -0.70 1.70 -9.78
C THR A 263 -1.23 1.49 -8.37
N GLY A 264 -2.46 1.04 -8.29
CA GLY A 264 -3.17 0.64 -7.08
C GLY A 264 -4.27 -0.35 -7.43
N ALA A 265 -4.96 -0.83 -6.43
CA ALA A 265 -6.14 -1.67 -6.61
C ALA A 265 -7.11 -1.53 -5.43
N VAL A 266 -8.36 -1.91 -5.69
CA VAL A 266 -9.38 -2.09 -4.67
C VAL A 266 -9.95 -3.50 -4.78
N TYR A 267 -10.35 -3.99 -3.63
CA TYR A 267 -11.18 -5.18 -3.46
C TYR A 267 -12.56 -4.76 -2.96
N ILE A 268 -13.59 -5.27 -3.60
CA ILE A 268 -14.96 -5.22 -3.12
C ILE A 268 -15.50 -6.65 -3.16
N ARG A 269 -15.96 -7.17 -2.01
CA ARG A 269 -16.65 -8.47 -1.99
C ARG A 269 -17.78 -8.45 -3.03
N LYS A 270 -17.88 -9.46 -3.86
CA LYS A 270 -18.81 -9.51 -5.03
C LYS A 270 -20.25 -9.13 -4.67
N SER A 271 -20.76 -9.64 -3.53
CA SER A 271 -22.12 -9.32 -3.07
C SER A 271 -22.29 -7.87 -2.59
N ARG A 272 -21.20 -7.13 -2.39
CA ARG A 272 -21.18 -5.76 -1.88
C ARG A 272 -20.85 -4.72 -2.96
N ILE A 273 -20.62 -5.14 -4.21
CA ILE A 273 -20.37 -4.22 -5.34
C ILE A 273 -21.49 -3.17 -5.47
N PRO A 274 -22.79 -3.50 -5.32
CA PRO A 274 -23.87 -2.51 -5.40
C PRO A 274 -23.84 -1.44 -4.30
N ASP A 275 -23.12 -1.65 -3.22
CA ASP A 275 -23.03 -0.72 -2.09
C ASP A 275 -22.09 0.47 -2.34
N ILE A 276 -21.38 0.44 -3.45
CA ILE A 276 -20.56 1.54 -3.96
C ILE A 276 -21.22 2.07 -5.23
N GLU A 277 -21.46 3.38 -5.33
CA GLU A 277 -22.02 4.00 -6.54
C GLU A 277 -21.15 3.77 -7.76
N ILE A 278 -21.76 3.73 -8.93
CA ILE A 278 -21.03 3.78 -10.20
C ILE A 278 -20.27 5.11 -10.27
N ALA A 279 -19.00 5.06 -10.65
CA ALA A 279 -18.22 6.26 -10.89
C ALA A 279 -18.88 7.10 -11.99
N PHE A 280 -18.98 8.42 -11.75
CA PHE A 280 -19.79 9.34 -12.58
C PHE A 280 -19.37 9.34 -14.07
N ASP A 281 -18.16 8.91 -14.38
CA ASP A 281 -17.57 8.88 -15.71
C ASP A 281 -17.42 7.46 -16.29
N ASN A 282 -17.92 6.43 -15.61
CA ASN A 282 -17.71 5.02 -16.01
C ASN A 282 -19.06 4.30 -16.28
N HIS A 283 -19.56 4.47 -17.49
CA HIS A 283 -20.79 3.82 -17.99
C HIS A 283 -20.55 2.79 -19.09
N ASP A 284 -19.29 2.46 -19.38
CA ASP A 284 -18.91 1.60 -20.50
C ASP A 284 -18.84 0.11 -20.10
N VAL A 285 -19.02 -0.23 -18.83
CA VAL A 285 -19.02 -1.59 -18.31
C VAL A 285 -20.35 -1.93 -17.62
N PRO A 286 -20.72 -3.22 -17.48
CA PRO A 286 -21.93 -3.62 -16.77
C PRO A 286 -22.00 -3.07 -15.34
N THR A 287 -23.21 -2.76 -14.88
CA THR A 287 -23.42 -2.12 -13.57
C THR A 287 -23.13 -3.02 -12.38
N ASP A 288 -23.02 -4.32 -12.57
CA ASP A 288 -22.61 -5.31 -11.58
C ASP A 288 -21.09 -5.63 -11.61
N ASP A 289 -20.37 -5.04 -12.56
CA ASP A 289 -18.90 -5.15 -12.64
C ASP A 289 -18.25 -4.16 -11.64
N ILE A 290 -17.26 -4.64 -10.90
CA ILE A 290 -16.50 -3.81 -9.98
C ILE A 290 -15.82 -2.64 -10.69
N ARG A 291 -15.40 -2.81 -11.95
CA ARG A 291 -14.76 -1.77 -12.76
C ARG A 291 -15.64 -0.54 -12.93
N ALA A 292 -16.96 -0.68 -12.88
CA ALA A 292 -17.89 0.44 -12.89
C ALA A 292 -17.76 1.37 -11.66
N ARG A 293 -17.16 0.89 -10.56
CA ARG A 293 -17.01 1.65 -9.30
C ARG A 293 -15.81 2.58 -9.28
N ILE A 294 -14.94 2.45 -10.29
CA ILE A 294 -13.67 3.18 -10.37
C ILE A 294 -13.73 4.15 -11.56
N PRO A 295 -13.24 5.38 -11.40
CA PRO A 295 -13.20 6.35 -12.50
C PRO A 295 -12.57 5.77 -13.76
N ALA A 296 -13.23 5.96 -14.89
CA ALA A 296 -12.72 5.66 -16.22
C ALA A 296 -11.56 6.63 -16.57
N GLY A 297 -11.25 6.78 -17.79
CA GLY A 297 -10.23 7.67 -18.28
C GLY A 297 -8.87 6.99 -18.47
N THR A 298 -8.01 7.71 -19.19
CA THR A 298 -6.75 7.17 -19.64
C THR A 298 -5.79 6.99 -18.45
N VAL A 299 -5.24 5.78 -18.33
CA VAL A 299 -4.24 5.41 -17.33
C VAL A 299 -2.88 5.21 -17.99
N ASN A 300 -1.85 4.99 -17.20
CA ASN A 300 -0.56 4.52 -17.69
C ASN A 300 -0.67 3.02 -18.00
N PHE A 301 -0.97 2.68 -19.26
CA PHE A 301 -1.16 1.29 -19.70
C PHE A 301 0.05 0.42 -19.39
N ALA A 302 1.26 0.92 -19.69
CA ALA A 302 2.50 0.18 -19.43
C ALA A 302 2.68 -0.12 -17.94
N ALA A 303 2.28 0.80 -17.06
CA ALA A 303 2.36 0.58 -15.62
C ALA A 303 1.43 -0.55 -15.15
N PHE A 304 0.19 -0.58 -15.65
CA PHE A 304 -0.75 -1.65 -15.32
C PHE A 304 -0.28 -3.02 -15.86
N MET A 305 0.23 -3.05 -17.08
CA MET A 305 0.80 -4.25 -17.69
C MET A 305 2.04 -4.78 -16.94
N THR A 306 2.68 -3.96 -16.11
CA THR A 306 3.87 -4.36 -15.35
C THR A 306 3.52 -4.96 -13.97
N ILE A 307 2.28 -4.85 -13.52
CA ILE A 307 1.83 -5.41 -12.23
C ILE A 307 2.15 -6.90 -12.10
N PRO A 308 1.90 -7.78 -13.10
CA PRO A 308 2.26 -9.20 -13.00
C PRO A 308 3.76 -9.44 -12.74
N ALA A 309 4.65 -8.67 -13.38
CA ALA A 309 6.10 -8.79 -13.16
C ALA A 309 6.50 -8.39 -11.72
N ALA A 310 5.88 -7.37 -11.15
CA ALA A 310 6.10 -6.96 -9.77
C ALA A 310 5.62 -8.05 -8.77
N ILE A 311 4.48 -8.66 -9.04
CA ILE A 311 3.92 -9.76 -8.24
C ILE A 311 4.83 -11.01 -8.37
N ASP A 312 5.33 -11.32 -9.56
CA ASP A 312 6.23 -12.44 -9.78
C ASP A 312 7.53 -12.27 -8.98
N PHE A 313 8.13 -11.07 -8.99
CA PHE A 313 9.28 -10.76 -8.14
C PHE A 313 8.95 -10.98 -6.65
N HIS A 314 7.80 -10.47 -6.19
CA HIS A 314 7.37 -10.64 -4.80
C HIS A 314 7.21 -12.12 -4.41
N ARG A 315 6.65 -12.96 -5.31
CA ARG A 315 6.54 -14.41 -5.13
C ARG A 315 7.90 -15.11 -5.10
N LYS A 316 8.85 -14.70 -5.96
CA LYS A 316 10.21 -15.25 -6.00
C LYS A 316 10.99 -14.95 -4.72
N VAL A 317 10.78 -13.78 -4.10
CA VAL A 317 11.32 -13.46 -2.77
C VAL A 317 10.61 -14.28 -1.69
N GLY A 318 9.32 -14.52 -1.85
CA GLY A 318 8.42 -15.14 -0.88
C GLY A 318 7.91 -14.13 0.16
N PRO A 319 6.57 -13.93 0.28
CA PRO A 319 5.99 -12.93 1.18
C PRO A 319 6.50 -13.02 2.62
N ALA A 320 6.47 -14.21 3.22
CA ALA A 320 6.97 -14.45 4.57
C ALA A 320 8.49 -14.20 4.72
N ALA A 321 9.28 -14.53 3.70
CA ALA A 321 10.73 -14.28 3.71
C ALA A 321 11.02 -12.79 3.61
N LYS A 322 10.27 -12.08 2.77
CA LYS A 322 10.31 -10.63 2.65
C LYS A 322 9.98 -9.93 3.96
N GLU A 323 8.88 -10.30 4.60
CA GLU A 323 8.48 -9.75 5.90
C GLU A 323 9.57 -9.97 6.95
N ARG A 324 10.11 -11.20 7.07
CA ARG A 324 11.21 -11.49 8.00
C ARG A 324 12.43 -10.61 7.75
N GLN A 325 12.85 -10.44 6.48
CA GLN A 325 13.99 -9.58 6.14
C GLN A 325 13.74 -8.13 6.49
N LEU A 326 12.58 -7.59 6.17
CA LEU A 326 12.19 -6.22 6.51
C LEU A 326 12.17 -6.00 8.03
N ARG A 327 11.67 -6.96 8.79
CA ARG A 327 11.71 -6.94 10.28
C ARG A 327 13.14 -7.04 10.80
N THR A 328 14.01 -7.83 10.18
CA THR A 328 15.44 -7.92 10.54
C THR A 328 16.12 -6.57 10.40
N LEU A 329 15.93 -5.88 9.29
CA LEU A 329 16.46 -4.53 9.08
C LEU A 329 15.90 -3.52 10.09
N ARG A 330 14.60 -3.56 10.31
CA ARG A 330 13.94 -2.72 11.33
C ARG A 330 14.51 -2.99 12.72
N ASN A 331 14.58 -4.24 13.15
CA ASN A 331 15.01 -4.60 14.48
C ASN A 331 16.48 -4.21 14.73
N ARG A 332 17.34 -4.32 13.70
CA ARG A 332 18.75 -3.93 13.80
C ARG A 332 18.93 -2.52 14.37
N TRP A 333 18.18 -1.55 13.88
CA TRP A 333 18.31 -0.18 14.39
C TRP A 333 17.43 0.08 15.60
N VAL A 334 16.23 -0.51 15.69
CA VAL A 334 15.30 -0.25 16.79
C VAL A 334 15.83 -0.79 18.12
N ASP A 335 16.36 -2.02 18.13
CA ASP A 335 16.87 -2.65 19.36
C ASP A 335 18.05 -1.85 19.93
N ALA A 336 18.94 -1.36 19.06
CA ALA A 336 20.02 -0.47 19.47
C ALA A 336 19.50 0.90 19.92
N ALA A 337 18.57 1.51 19.16
CA ALA A 337 18.03 2.84 19.46
C ALA A 337 17.28 2.91 20.79
N ARG A 338 16.64 1.81 21.22
CA ARG A 338 15.99 1.74 22.54
C ARG A 338 16.96 1.95 23.71
N SER A 339 18.24 1.67 23.52
CA SER A 339 19.28 1.86 24.53
C SER A 339 19.89 3.26 24.51
N ILE A 340 19.57 4.10 23.50
CA ILE A 340 20.10 5.47 23.40
C ILE A 340 19.26 6.40 24.28
N PRO A 341 19.85 7.10 25.27
CA PRO A 341 19.12 8.03 26.11
C PRO A 341 18.43 9.12 25.27
N GLY A 342 17.15 9.33 25.49
CA GLY A 342 16.39 10.37 24.77
C GLY A 342 15.82 9.96 23.41
N VAL A 343 16.01 8.73 22.98
CA VAL A 343 15.32 8.17 21.79
C VAL A 343 14.11 7.36 22.23
N GLY A 344 12.92 7.78 21.83
CA GLY A 344 11.64 7.08 22.12
C GLY A 344 11.06 6.43 20.87
N ILE A 345 10.91 5.11 20.87
CA ILE A 345 10.25 4.35 19.77
C ILE A 345 8.74 4.42 19.98
N THR A 346 7.99 4.77 18.93
CA THR A 346 6.56 5.09 19.03
C THR A 346 5.63 3.88 18.99
N VAL A 347 6.11 2.72 18.55
CA VAL A 347 5.31 1.49 18.48
C VAL A 347 5.72 0.51 19.60
N PRO A 348 4.77 -0.29 20.11
CA PRO A 348 5.07 -1.31 21.12
C PRO A 348 6.10 -2.33 20.63
N ASP A 349 6.81 -2.96 21.57
CA ASP A 349 7.71 -4.09 21.28
C ASP A 349 6.93 -5.40 21.22
N ASP A 350 5.97 -5.44 20.32
CA ASP A 350 5.11 -6.58 20.04
C ASP A 350 5.20 -6.89 18.54
N PRO A 351 5.71 -8.06 18.14
CA PRO A 351 5.81 -8.43 16.72
C PRO A 351 4.49 -8.31 15.94
N ALA A 352 3.34 -8.41 16.61
CA ALA A 352 2.06 -8.21 15.98
C ALA A 352 1.72 -6.72 15.73
N ARG A 353 2.48 -5.77 16.30
CA ARG A 353 2.19 -4.33 16.28
C ARG A 353 3.20 -3.50 15.50
N TYR A 354 4.24 -4.09 14.92
CA TYR A 354 5.21 -3.39 14.09
C TYR A 354 5.49 -4.11 12.76
N CYS A 355 6.04 -3.37 11.81
CA CYS A 355 6.50 -3.87 10.51
C CYS A 355 7.84 -3.21 10.14
N ALA A 356 8.18 -3.13 8.85
CA ALA A 356 9.36 -2.42 8.36
C ALA A 356 9.35 -0.93 8.74
N ILE A 357 8.18 -0.29 8.71
CA ILE A 357 8.02 1.12 9.12
C ILE A 357 8.08 1.19 10.64
N THR A 358 8.92 2.08 11.17
CA THR A 358 8.93 2.41 12.59
C THR A 358 9.38 3.85 12.76
N SER A 359 8.78 4.57 13.70
CA SER A 359 9.11 5.95 13.96
C SER A 359 9.67 6.14 15.38
N PHE A 360 10.43 7.21 15.55
CA PHE A 360 10.98 7.61 16.84
C PHE A 360 10.75 9.09 17.10
N ARG A 361 10.90 9.49 18.37
CA ARG A 361 11.04 10.88 18.83
C ARG A 361 12.37 11.06 19.55
N LEU A 362 12.98 12.23 19.40
CA LEU A 362 14.07 12.66 20.29
C LEU A 362 13.50 13.41 21.50
N ARG A 363 14.16 13.30 22.65
CA ARG A 363 13.82 14.10 23.84
C ARG A 363 13.85 15.58 23.47
N GLY A 364 12.81 16.32 23.88
CA GLY A 364 12.66 17.75 23.59
C GLY A 364 12.10 18.07 22.20
N MET A 365 11.84 17.08 21.33
CA MET A 365 11.18 17.28 20.04
C MET A 365 9.65 17.30 20.23
N HIS A 366 9.04 18.47 20.07
CA HIS A 366 7.61 18.69 20.29
C HIS A 366 6.88 19.32 19.09
N THR A 367 7.63 20.03 18.22
CA THR A 367 7.07 20.77 17.09
C THR A 367 7.46 20.16 15.75
N ASP A 368 6.66 20.44 14.73
CA ASP A 368 6.93 20.01 13.35
C ASP A 368 8.27 20.56 12.85
N ALA A 369 8.61 21.80 13.19
CA ALA A 369 9.89 22.41 12.81
C ALA A 369 11.10 21.68 13.46
N GLU A 370 10.96 21.20 14.69
CA GLU A 370 12.00 20.39 15.36
C GLU A 370 12.15 19.02 14.68
N ALA A 371 11.05 18.37 14.31
CA ALA A 371 11.11 17.13 13.55
C ALA A 371 11.78 17.33 12.16
N GLU A 372 11.45 18.40 11.46
CA GLU A 372 12.10 18.76 10.19
C GLU A 372 13.60 19.03 10.41
N ARG A 373 13.98 19.65 11.53
CA ARG A 373 15.39 19.85 11.92
C ARG A 373 16.11 18.51 12.14
N VAL A 374 15.49 17.53 12.82
CA VAL A 374 16.09 16.19 13.00
C VAL A 374 16.31 15.54 11.65
N GLN A 375 15.29 15.51 10.77
CA GLN A 375 15.40 14.98 9.41
C GLN A 375 16.55 15.64 8.65
N HIS A 376 16.66 16.96 8.72
CA HIS A 376 17.72 17.72 8.03
C HIS A 376 19.11 17.39 8.60
N VAL A 377 19.26 17.31 9.91
CA VAL A 377 20.54 16.97 10.58
C VAL A 377 20.98 15.56 10.21
N LEU A 378 20.07 14.58 10.24
CA LEU A 378 20.38 13.19 9.85
C LEU A 378 20.89 13.12 8.41
N LEU A 379 20.27 13.87 7.50
CA LEU A 379 20.69 13.89 6.10
C LEU A 379 22.03 14.63 5.92
N GLN A 380 22.16 15.85 6.43
CA GLN A 380 23.29 16.71 6.13
C GLN A 380 24.58 16.33 6.83
N LYS A 381 24.49 15.85 8.08
CA LYS A 381 25.67 15.47 8.87
C LYS A 381 26.04 13.99 8.76
N HIS A 382 25.01 13.13 8.58
CA HIS A 382 25.19 11.68 8.70
C HIS A 382 24.88 10.94 7.38
N ASN A 383 24.44 11.67 6.35
CA ASN A 383 24.05 11.10 5.05
C ASN A 383 22.94 10.04 5.15
N VAL A 384 22.04 10.17 6.15
CA VAL A 384 20.92 9.26 6.39
C VAL A 384 19.61 9.98 6.08
N HIS A 385 18.89 9.54 5.04
CA HIS A 385 17.61 10.10 4.65
C HIS A 385 16.46 9.40 5.36
N THR A 386 15.69 10.17 6.13
CA THR A 386 14.47 9.78 6.84
C THR A 386 13.40 10.84 6.59
N VAL A 387 12.20 10.72 7.16
CA VAL A 387 11.16 11.74 6.98
C VAL A 387 10.45 12.10 8.29
N ALA A 388 10.25 13.40 8.50
CA ALA A 388 9.38 13.92 9.56
C ALA A 388 7.89 13.68 9.20
N ARG A 389 7.13 13.19 10.18
CA ARG A 389 5.68 12.95 10.04
C ARG A 389 4.92 13.71 11.12
N LYS A 390 3.88 14.41 10.68
CA LYS A 390 2.99 15.27 11.49
C LYS A 390 1.68 14.54 11.82
N GLY A 391 0.87 15.13 12.68
CA GLY A 391 -0.51 14.69 12.95
C GLY A 391 -0.62 13.51 13.91
N VAL A 392 0.44 13.12 14.59
CA VAL A 392 0.40 12.17 15.72
C VAL A 392 0.07 12.93 17.00
N HIS A 393 -0.88 12.45 17.79
CA HIS A 393 -1.42 13.17 18.96
C HIS A 393 -0.33 13.61 19.96
N GLN A 394 0.64 12.75 20.25
CA GLN A 394 1.73 13.06 21.19
C GLN A 394 2.91 13.82 20.56
N GLY A 395 2.70 14.43 19.42
CA GLY A 395 3.71 15.22 18.69
C GLY A 395 4.30 14.51 17.48
N PRO A 396 5.06 15.24 16.65
CA PRO A 396 5.62 14.73 15.42
C PRO A 396 6.61 13.58 15.67
N VAL A 397 6.91 12.84 14.63
CA VAL A 397 7.81 11.67 14.69
C VAL A 397 8.75 11.67 13.48
N ILE A 398 9.88 11.00 13.59
CA ILE A 398 10.77 10.69 12.48
C ILE A 398 10.52 9.25 12.05
N ARG A 399 10.02 9.08 10.84
CA ARG A 399 9.76 7.77 10.26
C ARG A 399 11.00 7.22 9.58
N VAL A 400 11.31 5.97 9.89
CA VAL A 400 12.38 5.17 9.28
C VAL A 400 11.73 3.99 8.56
N THR A 401 12.13 3.77 7.32
CA THR A 401 11.55 2.73 6.47
C THR A 401 12.63 2.07 5.62
N PRO A 402 13.31 1.03 6.12
CA PRO A 402 14.22 0.24 5.31
C PRO A 402 13.44 -0.55 4.24
N ALA A 403 14.11 -0.81 3.11
CA ALA A 403 13.62 -1.65 2.03
C ALA A 403 14.58 -2.83 1.77
N LEU A 404 14.22 -3.75 0.88
CA LEU A 404 15.00 -4.96 0.61
C LEU A 404 16.41 -4.68 0.05
N PHE A 405 16.65 -3.51 -0.51
CA PHE A 405 17.98 -3.12 -0.98
C PHE A 405 18.89 -2.57 0.14
N ASN A 406 18.33 -2.22 1.30
CA ASN A 406 19.12 -1.77 2.44
C ASN A 406 19.89 -2.93 3.09
N THR A 407 20.98 -2.58 3.74
CA THR A 407 21.87 -3.49 4.45
C THR A 407 21.79 -3.24 5.96
N LEU A 408 22.33 -4.18 6.75
CA LEU A 408 22.48 -3.95 8.20
C LEU A 408 23.42 -2.76 8.48
N ALA A 409 24.43 -2.50 7.63
CA ALA A 409 25.32 -1.37 7.75
C ALA A 409 24.60 -0.01 7.60
N ASP A 410 23.57 0.07 6.74
CA ASP A 410 22.71 1.25 6.62
C ASP A 410 21.95 1.52 7.92
N CYS A 411 21.44 0.46 8.54
CA CYS A 411 20.78 0.55 9.86
C CYS A 411 21.75 0.96 10.97
N ASP A 412 22.98 0.43 10.96
CA ASP A 412 24.03 0.80 11.91
C ASP A 412 24.47 2.27 11.76
N ALA A 413 24.46 2.80 10.53
CA ALA A 413 24.72 4.21 10.29
C ALA A 413 23.66 5.12 10.92
N LEU A 414 22.38 4.74 10.85
CA LEU A 414 21.32 5.44 11.56
C LEU A 414 21.54 5.41 13.08
N VAL A 415 21.92 4.26 13.65
CA VAL A 415 22.18 4.13 15.09
C VAL A 415 23.28 5.10 15.52
N ARG A 416 24.42 5.11 14.82
CA ARG A 416 25.52 6.07 15.10
C ARG A 416 25.06 7.52 15.00
N ALA A 417 24.21 7.85 14.03
CA ALA A 417 23.65 9.19 13.89
C ALA A 417 22.76 9.56 15.09
N LEU A 418 21.92 8.64 15.56
CA LEU A 418 21.08 8.86 16.75
C LEU A 418 21.91 9.02 18.04
N GLU A 419 23.00 8.24 18.22
CA GLU A 419 23.94 8.39 19.32
C GLU A 419 24.60 9.78 19.31
N ALA A 420 24.99 10.26 18.13
CA ALA A 420 25.62 11.58 17.99
C ALA A 420 24.66 12.73 18.27
N GLU A 421 23.39 12.60 17.89
CA GLU A 421 22.40 13.68 17.93
C GLU A 421 21.36 13.52 19.06
N GLN A 422 21.54 12.57 20.01
CA GLN A 422 20.58 12.30 21.08
C GLN A 422 20.25 13.52 21.98
N ASN A 423 21.15 14.50 22.03
CA ASN A 423 21.00 15.74 22.79
C ASN A 423 20.70 16.97 21.92
N LEU A 424 20.19 16.79 20.71
CA LEU A 424 19.96 17.89 19.75
C LEU A 424 19.06 19.01 20.31
N PHE A 425 18.18 18.68 21.27
CA PHE A 425 17.25 19.60 21.93
C PHE A 425 17.42 19.64 23.46
N ALA A 426 18.52 19.10 23.99
CA ALA A 426 18.83 19.10 25.43
C ALA A 426 19.53 20.39 25.86
#